data_d0625319e2f8e37a3791847017e78a67
#
_entry.id   d0625319e2f8e37a3791847017e78a67
#
_cell.length_a   1.000
_cell.length_b   1.000
_cell.length_c   1.000
_cell.angle_alpha   90.00
_cell.angle_beta   90.00
_cell.angle_gamma   90.00
#
_symmetry.space_group_name_H-M   'P 1'
#
loop_
_entity.id
_entity.type
_entity.pdbx_description
1 polymer ?
#
loop_
_entity_poly.entity_id
_entity_poly.type
_entity_poly.pdbx_seq_one_letter_code
_entity_poly.pdbx_strand_id
1 'polypeptide(L)'
;SIAEYSSAIKEEAAQLLSTFIDLLSTIQPKLSVFPTLLKDTDMYPTRMDFQTTADIVRKVLDIPELTPGLLTASSLSETLDEYREVSARGRKRDEIKATVETGFTKEILEINATQMLAEWNRVSAQWFLPRYFGQKKIKKAINLYALKPVKPEAVKPLLHQIIHYQEEAEFVRKHADRLPSLFGGFGKSEDWSTIEQII
;
A
#
# COMPACT_ATOMS: atom_id res chain seq x y z
N SER A 1 4.63 -58.08 -27.92
CA SER A 1 5.78 -58.00 -28.84
C SER A 1 6.34 -56.59 -28.84
N ILE A 2 7.60 -56.38 -29.31
CA ILE A 2 8.24 -55.04 -29.42
C ILE A 2 7.41 -54.12 -30.32
N ALA A 3 6.70 -54.63 -31.31
CA ALA A 3 5.84 -53.84 -32.20
C ALA A 3 4.59 -53.25 -31.49
N GLU A 4 3.97 -54.00 -30.60
CA GLU A 4 2.80 -53.54 -29.81
C GLU A 4 3.21 -52.49 -28.79
N TYR A 5 4.38 -52.64 -28.16
CA TYR A 5 4.95 -51.62 -27.25
C TYR A 5 5.26 -50.32 -28.00
N SER A 6 5.81 -50.39 -29.21
CA SER A 6 6.08 -49.24 -30.07
C SER A 6 4.79 -48.53 -30.53
N SER A 7 3.71 -49.27 -30.75
CA SER A 7 2.41 -48.72 -31.12
C SER A 7 1.76 -47.97 -29.97
N ALA A 8 1.77 -48.55 -28.78
CA ALA A 8 1.21 -47.92 -27.58
C ALA A 8 1.93 -46.60 -27.21
N ILE A 9 3.27 -46.57 -27.28
CA ILE A 9 4.05 -45.35 -27.03
C ILE A 9 3.76 -44.24 -28.07
N LYS A 10 3.56 -44.63 -29.34
CA LYS A 10 3.19 -43.67 -30.39
C LYS A 10 1.82 -43.06 -30.18
N GLU A 11 0.87 -43.86 -29.72
CA GLU A 11 -0.50 -43.44 -29.44
C GLU A 11 -0.55 -42.51 -28.23
N GLU A 12 0.16 -42.83 -27.15
CA GLU A 12 0.32 -41.98 -25.97
C GLU A 12 1.01 -40.65 -26.30
N ALA A 13 2.07 -40.67 -27.11
CA ALA A 13 2.74 -39.46 -27.57
C ALA A 13 1.82 -38.59 -28.46
N ALA A 14 1.00 -39.19 -29.30
CA ALA A 14 0.04 -38.46 -30.12
C ALA A 14 -1.07 -37.80 -29.27
N GLN A 15 -1.56 -38.47 -28.23
CA GLN A 15 -2.53 -37.91 -27.28
C GLN A 15 -1.94 -36.76 -26.48
N LEU A 16 -0.72 -36.91 -25.99
CA LEU A 16 -0.01 -35.81 -25.27
C LEU A 16 0.21 -34.58 -26.17
N LEU A 17 0.61 -34.80 -27.43
CA LEU A 17 0.76 -33.72 -28.41
C LEU A 17 -0.57 -33.02 -28.72
N SER A 18 -1.65 -33.78 -28.90
CA SER A 18 -2.99 -33.19 -29.09
C SER A 18 -3.41 -32.35 -27.91
N THR A 19 -3.28 -32.87 -26.69
CA THR A 19 -3.59 -32.12 -25.45
C THR A 19 -2.74 -30.86 -25.33
N PHE A 20 -1.46 -30.93 -25.68
CA PHE A 20 -0.55 -29.79 -25.67
C PHE A 20 -0.97 -28.71 -26.70
N ILE A 21 -1.36 -29.09 -27.90
CA ILE A 21 -1.86 -28.18 -28.94
C ILE A 21 -3.16 -27.50 -28.48
N ASP A 22 -4.08 -28.24 -27.86
CA ASP A 22 -5.35 -27.73 -27.36
C ASP A 22 -5.10 -26.71 -26.20
N LEU A 23 -4.18 -27.01 -25.31
CA LEU A 23 -3.75 -26.08 -24.25
C LEU A 23 -3.10 -24.81 -24.84
N LEU A 24 -2.20 -24.94 -25.80
CA LEU A 24 -1.58 -23.79 -26.48
C LEU A 24 -2.63 -22.92 -27.18
N SER A 25 -3.59 -23.51 -27.89
CA SER A 25 -4.65 -22.77 -28.58
C SER A 25 -5.57 -22.02 -27.60
N THR A 26 -5.72 -22.54 -26.38
CA THR A 26 -6.50 -21.91 -25.31
C THR A 26 -5.72 -20.77 -24.61
N ILE A 27 -4.40 -20.93 -24.48
CA ILE A 27 -3.52 -19.97 -23.79
C ILE A 27 -3.12 -18.82 -24.71
N GLN A 28 -2.84 -19.09 -26.00
CA GLN A 28 -2.34 -18.12 -26.96
C GLN A 28 -3.20 -16.84 -27.08
N PRO A 29 -4.55 -16.89 -27.17
CA PRO A 29 -5.36 -15.68 -27.19
C PRO A 29 -5.37 -14.95 -25.84
N LYS A 30 -5.13 -15.64 -24.73
CA LYS A 30 -5.01 -15.01 -23.40
C LYS A 30 -3.65 -14.36 -23.20
N LEU A 31 -2.57 -14.95 -23.74
CA LEU A 31 -1.23 -14.36 -23.72
C LEU A 31 -1.12 -13.13 -24.62
N SER A 32 -1.91 -13.03 -25.70
CA SER A 32 -1.93 -11.84 -26.56
C SER A 32 -2.45 -10.58 -25.86
N VAL A 33 -3.11 -10.73 -24.71
CA VAL A 33 -3.53 -9.62 -23.83
C VAL A 33 -2.34 -9.03 -23.05
N PHE A 34 -1.19 -9.72 -22.99
CA PHE A 34 0.00 -9.28 -22.25
C PHE A 34 1.24 -8.93 -23.10
N PRO A 35 1.12 -8.35 -24.31
CA PRO A 35 2.29 -8.10 -25.16
C PRO A 35 3.29 -7.13 -24.54
N THR A 36 2.87 -6.30 -23.57
CA THR A 36 3.72 -5.33 -22.89
C THR A 36 4.56 -5.92 -21.77
N LEU A 37 4.11 -6.99 -21.14
CA LEU A 37 4.87 -7.69 -20.08
C LEU A 37 5.98 -8.58 -20.66
N LEU A 38 5.90 -8.90 -21.95
CA LEU A 38 6.84 -9.79 -22.66
C LEU A 38 7.75 -9.03 -23.64
N LYS A 39 7.73 -7.70 -23.64
CA LYS A 39 8.41 -6.87 -24.66
C LYS A 39 9.94 -6.96 -24.68
N ASP A 40 10.57 -7.48 -23.64
CA ASP A 40 12.04 -7.61 -23.55
C ASP A 40 12.58 -9.01 -23.83
N THR A 41 11.75 -9.94 -24.32
CA THR A 41 12.20 -11.28 -24.64
C THR A 41 12.35 -11.49 -26.15
N ASP A 42 13.45 -10.99 -26.72
CA ASP A 42 13.99 -11.46 -28.00
C ASP A 42 14.48 -12.92 -27.94
N MET A 43 14.29 -13.59 -26.81
CA MET A 43 14.67 -14.98 -26.58
C MET A 43 13.45 -15.90 -26.54
N TYR A 44 13.59 -17.09 -27.13
CA TYR A 44 12.59 -18.15 -27.00
C TYR A 44 12.32 -18.42 -25.51
N PRO A 45 11.05 -18.36 -25.06
CA PRO A 45 10.74 -18.51 -23.65
C PRO A 45 11.19 -19.87 -23.14
N THR A 46 11.95 -19.88 -22.08
CA THR A 46 12.39 -21.10 -21.38
C THR A 46 11.26 -21.62 -20.48
N ARG A 47 11.38 -22.88 -20.03
CA ARG A 47 10.45 -23.45 -19.04
C ARG A 47 10.36 -22.58 -17.78
N MET A 48 11.44 -21.91 -17.42
CA MET A 48 11.53 -21.03 -16.24
C MET A 48 10.72 -19.75 -16.47
N ASP A 49 10.72 -19.21 -17.70
CA ASP A 49 9.94 -18.03 -18.05
C ASP A 49 8.44 -18.32 -18.02
N PHE A 50 8.02 -19.51 -18.49
CA PHE A 50 6.63 -19.96 -18.36
C PHE A 50 6.21 -20.13 -16.89
N GLN A 51 7.08 -20.66 -16.04
CA GLN A 51 6.77 -20.84 -14.63
C GLN A 51 6.67 -19.50 -13.90
N THR A 52 7.59 -18.59 -14.15
CA THR A 52 7.56 -17.23 -13.63
C THR A 52 6.32 -16.49 -14.11
N THR A 53 5.97 -16.60 -15.39
CA THR A 53 4.76 -15.99 -15.95
C THR A 53 3.50 -16.58 -15.32
N ALA A 54 3.43 -17.89 -15.13
CA ALA A 54 2.30 -18.55 -14.47
C ALA A 54 2.14 -18.11 -13.02
N ASP A 55 3.23 -17.92 -12.29
CA ASP A 55 3.20 -17.45 -10.92
C ASP A 55 2.79 -15.98 -10.83
N ILE A 56 3.24 -15.14 -11.76
CA ILE A 56 2.76 -13.75 -11.90
C ILE A 56 1.26 -13.73 -12.22
N VAL A 57 0.80 -14.53 -13.19
CA VAL A 57 -0.62 -14.60 -13.55
C VAL A 57 -1.48 -15.06 -12.37
N ARG A 58 -1.04 -16.06 -11.61
CA ARG A 58 -1.74 -16.47 -10.38
C ARG A 58 -1.86 -15.34 -9.39
N LYS A 59 -0.75 -14.67 -9.08
CA LYS A 59 -0.76 -13.50 -8.18
C LYS A 59 -1.70 -12.42 -8.67
N VAL A 60 -1.71 -12.13 -9.97
CA VAL A 60 -2.61 -11.14 -10.59
C VAL A 60 -4.08 -11.56 -10.49
N LEU A 61 -4.38 -12.86 -10.68
CA LEU A 61 -5.75 -13.39 -10.55
C LEU A 61 -6.25 -13.42 -9.11
N ASP A 62 -5.34 -13.49 -8.15
CA ASP A 62 -5.66 -13.43 -6.72
C ASP A 62 -5.93 -11.99 -6.24
N ILE A 63 -5.69 -10.97 -7.07
CA ILE A 63 -6.00 -9.58 -6.76
C ILE A 63 -7.50 -9.33 -7.04
N PRO A 64 -8.33 -9.08 -6.02
CA PRO A 64 -9.73 -8.75 -6.23
C PRO A 64 -9.86 -7.45 -7.04
N GLU A 65 -10.72 -7.46 -8.06
CA GLU A 65 -11.09 -6.26 -8.83
C GLU A 65 -9.96 -5.58 -9.64
N LEU A 66 -8.94 -6.32 -10.05
CA LEU A 66 -7.91 -5.76 -10.93
C LEU A 66 -8.53 -5.30 -12.25
N THR A 67 -8.50 -4.00 -12.51
CA THR A 67 -9.02 -3.46 -13.77
C THR A 67 -8.04 -3.74 -14.92
N PRO A 68 -8.50 -4.34 -16.05
CA PRO A 68 -7.64 -4.66 -17.19
C PRO A 68 -6.86 -3.46 -17.72
N GLY A 69 -7.40 -2.24 -17.60
CA GLY A 69 -6.75 -1.00 -18.03
C GLY A 69 -5.44 -0.68 -17.29
N LEU A 70 -5.28 -1.21 -16.08
CA LEU A 70 -4.07 -1.01 -15.30
C LEU A 70 -2.89 -1.85 -15.81
N LEU A 71 -3.17 -3.07 -16.26
CA LEU A 71 -2.16 -3.97 -16.83
C LEU A 71 -1.63 -3.52 -18.18
N THR A 72 -2.37 -2.65 -18.88
CA THR A 72 -1.99 -2.11 -20.19
C THR A 72 -1.38 -0.71 -20.12
N ALA A 73 -1.33 -0.11 -18.94
CA ALA A 73 -0.78 1.23 -18.77
C ALA A 73 0.74 1.23 -18.93
N SER A 74 1.27 2.09 -19.80
CA SER A 74 2.71 2.34 -19.93
C SER A 74 3.34 2.89 -18.64
N SER A 75 2.52 3.30 -17.69
CA SER A 75 2.87 3.84 -16.37
C SER A 75 2.64 2.85 -15.22
N LEU A 76 2.54 1.55 -15.50
CA LEU A 76 2.26 0.56 -14.44
C LEU A 76 3.30 0.61 -13.32
N SER A 77 4.58 0.69 -13.65
CA SER A 77 5.65 0.78 -12.65
C SER A 77 5.51 2.02 -11.76
N GLU A 78 5.25 3.20 -12.36
CA GLU A 78 5.04 4.44 -11.62
C GLU A 78 3.81 4.35 -10.70
N THR A 79 2.74 3.73 -11.20
CA THR A 79 1.51 3.52 -10.42
C THR A 79 1.77 2.58 -9.24
N LEU A 80 2.49 1.49 -9.44
CA LEU A 80 2.85 0.56 -8.35
C LEU A 80 3.76 1.22 -7.31
N ASP A 81 4.71 2.04 -7.73
CA ASP A 81 5.58 2.80 -6.81
C ASP A 81 4.77 3.82 -6.00
N GLU A 82 3.79 4.50 -6.62
CA GLU A 82 2.86 5.38 -5.92
C GLU A 82 2.01 4.62 -4.88
N TYR A 83 1.51 3.43 -5.21
CA TYR A 83 0.80 2.57 -4.26
C TYR A 83 1.68 2.13 -3.09
N ARG A 84 2.95 1.78 -3.34
CA ARG A 84 3.91 1.44 -2.26
C ARG A 84 4.12 2.61 -1.33
N GLU A 85 4.32 3.81 -1.87
CA GLU A 85 4.49 5.01 -1.06
C GLU A 85 3.25 5.30 -0.22
N VAL A 86 2.06 5.25 -0.81
CA VAL A 86 0.79 5.48 -0.10
C VAL A 86 0.57 4.43 0.99
N SER A 87 0.86 3.15 0.72
CA SER A 87 0.74 2.09 1.72
C SER A 87 1.70 2.30 2.90
N ALA A 88 2.95 2.61 2.62
CA ALA A 88 3.95 2.88 3.66
C ALA A 88 3.55 4.08 4.54
N ARG A 89 3.07 5.16 3.93
CA ARG A 89 2.59 6.34 4.65
C ARG A 89 1.28 6.07 5.39
N GLY A 90 0.38 5.28 4.82
CA GLY A 90 -0.85 4.85 5.47
C GLY A 90 -0.58 4.06 6.74
N ARG A 91 0.33 3.09 6.68
CA ARG A 91 0.78 2.34 7.85
C ARG A 91 1.38 3.25 8.92
N LYS A 92 2.27 4.15 8.53
CA LYS A 92 2.89 5.11 9.45
C LYS A 92 1.88 6.03 10.13
N ARG A 93 0.88 6.52 9.38
CA ARG A 93 -0.25 7.26 9.91
C ARG A 93 -0.97 6.47 11.01
N ASP A 94 -1.28 5.20 10.73
CA ASP A 94 -2.04 4.35 11.64
C ASP A 94 -1.22 3.96 12.89
N GLU A 95 0.09 3.77 12.76
CA GLU A 95 1.01 3.59 13.90
C GLU A 95 1.04 4.82 14.82
N ILE A 96 1.12 6.02 14.24
CA ILE A 96 1.08 7.27 15.02
C ILE A 96 -0.27 7.41 15.72
N LYS A 97 -1.37 7.17 14.99
CA LYS A 97 -2.73 7.18 15.54
C LYS A 97 -2.84 6.25 16.73
N ALA A 98 -2.48 4.98 16.57
CA ALA A 98 -2.52 4.00 17.65
C ALA A 98 -1.70 4.44 18.87
N THR A 99 -0.51 5.02 18.64
CA THR A 99 0.35 5.54 19.71
C THR A 99 -0.32 6.69 20.47
N VAL A 100 -0.89 7.65 19.76
CA VAL A 100 -1.55 8.82 20.36
C VAL A 100 -2.81 8.40 21.12
N GLU A 101 -3.62 7.51 20.56
CA GLU A 101 -4.87 7.02 21.18
C GLU A 101 -4.64 6.20 22.46
N THR A 102 -3.41 5.76 22.77
CA THR A 102 -3.11 5.17 24.09
C THR A 102 -3.26 6.13 25.26
N GLY A 103 -3.09 7.43 25.02
CA GLY A 103 -3.10 8.48 26.05
C GLY A 103 -4.13 9.58 25.83
N PHE A 104 -4.79 9.59 24.67
CA PHE A 104 -5.69 10.68 24.26
C PHE A 104 -6.92 10.13 23.53
N THR A 105 -7.98 10.94 23.50
CA THR A 105 -9.12 10.66 22.62
C THR A 105 -8.78 10.98 21.17
N LYS A 106 -9.46 10.35 20.22
CA LYS A 106 -9.18 10.50 18.77
C LYS A 106 -9.29 11.94 18.25
N GLU A 107 -10.12 12.77 18.90
CA GLU A 107 -10.34 14.17 18.52
C GLU A 107 -9.08 15.01 18.66
N ILE A 108 -8.08 14.58 19.43
CA ILE A 108 -6.77 15.26 19.52
C ILE A 108 -6.04 15.34 18.19
N LEU A 109 -6.28 14.37 17.29
CA LEU A 109 -5.63 14.33 15.97
C LEU A 109 -6.15 15.41 15.00
N GLU A 110 -7.27 16.05 15.34
CA GLU A 110 -7.92 17.08 14.52
C GLU A 110 -7.59 18.52 14.98
N ILE A 111 -6.86 18.69 16.09
CA ILE A 111 -6.49 20.03 16.57
C ILE A 111 -5.52 20.71 15.60
N ASN A 112 -5.47 22.04 15.64
CA ASN A 112 -4.44 22.81 14.92
C ASN A 112 -3.08 22.71 15.62
N ALA A 113 -2.42 21.55 15.47
CA ALA A 113 -1.17 21.24 16.17
C ALA A 113 -0.03 22.15 15.72
N THR A 114 0.02 22.56 14.45
CA THR A 114 1.03 23.48 13.91
C THR A 114 0.95 24.83 14.61
N GLN A 115 -0.25 25.41 14.73
CA GLN A 115 -0.44 26.66 15.43
C GLN A 115 -0.12 26.55 16.93
N MET A 116 -0.55 25.46 17.56
CA MET A 116 -0.26 25.21 18.96
C MET A 116 1.24 25.04 19.24
N LEU A 117 1.97 24.38 18.34
CA LEU A 117 3.42 24.23 18.43
C LEU A 117 4.15 25.57 18.27
N ALA A 118 3.74 26.40 17.30
CA ALA A 118 4.27 27.74 17.12
C ALA A 118 4.05 28.59 18.38
N GLU A 119 2.84 28.56 18.96
CA GLU A 119 2.50 29.27 20.21
C GLU A 119 3.32 28.71 21.39
N TRP A 120 3.45 27.39 21.51
CA TRP A 120 4.28 26.77 22.54
C TRP A 120 5.74 27.24 22.48
N ASN A 121 6.33 27.25 21.28
CA ASN A 121 7.69 27.72 21.08
C ASN A 121 7.81 29.22 21.42
N ARG A 122 6.84 30.05 21.01
CA ARG A 122 6.80 31.47 21.30
C ARG A 122 6.76 31.75 22.81
N VAL A 123 5.85 31.08 23.54
CA VAL A 123 5.72 31.29 24.99
C VAL A 123 6.89 30.68 25.76
N SER A 124 7.51 29.63 25.27
CA SER A 124 8.67 28.99 25.89
C SER A 124 9.92 29.87 25.85
N ALA A 125 10.01 30.78 24.88
CA ALA A 125 11.09 31.77 24.77
C ALA A 125 10.93 32.98 25.68
N GLN A 126 9.78 33.13 26.35
CA GLN A 126 9.51 34.25 27.21
C GLN A 126 10.11 34.05 28.63
N TRP A 127 10.22 35.14 29.39
CA TRP A 127 10.64 35.08 30.78
C TRP A 127 9.57 34.36 31.66
N PHE A 128 9.89 34.06 32.92
CA PHE A 128 9.18 33.08 33.75
C PHE A 128 7.64 33.25 33.80
N LEU A 129 7.10 34.44 34.09
CA LEU A 129 5.64 34.60 34.30
C LEU A 129 4.81 34.39 33.01
N PRO A 130 5.06 35.11 31.89
CA PRO A 130 4.34 34.87 30.64
C PRO A 130 4.50 33.44 30.12
N ARG A 131 5.70 32.86 30.25
CA ARG A 131 5.97 31.45 29.93
C ARG A 131 5.07 30.52 30.72
N TYR A 132 4.99 30.68 32.04
CA TYR A 132 4.16 29.81 32.88
C TYR A 132 2.69 29.87 32.50
N PHE A 133 2.11 31.04 32.33
CA PHE A 133 0.70 31.21 31.97
C PHE A 133 0.41 30.74 30.54
N GLY A 134 1.29 31.05 29.61
CA GLY A 134 1.14 30.60 28.20
C GLY A 134 1.20 29.08 28.06
N GLN A 135 2.18 28.44 28.68
CA GLN A 135 2.28 26.97 28.68
C GLN A 135 1.09 26.32 29.39
N LYS A 136 0.61 26.89 30.50
CA LYS A 136 -0.58 26.41 31.22
C LYS A 136 -1.84 26.45 30.33
N LYS A 137 -2.00 27.52 29.53
CA LYS A 137 -3.14 27.67 28.61
C LYS A 137 -3.12 26.56 27.55
N ILE A 138 -1.99 26.34 26.87
CA ILE A 138 -1.86 25.30 25.83
C ILE A 138 -2.05 23.91 26.44
N LYS A 139 -1.40 23.66 27.59
CA LYS A 139 -1.55 22.38 28.30
C LYS A 139 -3.01 22.11 28.70
N LYS A 140 -3.76 23.17 29.14
CA LYS A 140 -5.18 23.02 29.44
C LYS A 140 -5.99 22.61 28.21
N ALA A 141 -5.71 23.18 27.04
CA ALA A 141 -6.37 22.82 25.79
C ALA A 141 -6.09 21.36 25.38
N ILE A 142 -4.84 20.90 25.51
CA ILE A 142 -4.46 19.50 25.22
C ILE A 142 -5.10 18.53 26.23
N ASN A 143 -5.17 18.91 27.51
CA ASN A 143 -5.76 18.07 28.55
C ASN A 143 -7.28 17.85 28.39
N LEU A 144 -7.97 18.60 27.54
CA LEU A 144 -9.37 18.32 27.20
C LEU A 144 -9.53 16.97 26.48
N TYR A 145 -8.48 16.51 25.81
CA TYR A 145 -8.46 15.26 25.04
C TYR A 145 -7.64 14.16 25.73
N ALA A 146 -6.95 14.49 26.83
CA ALA A 146 -6.02 13.56 27.50
C ALA A 146 -6.77 12.64 28.47
N LEU A 147 -6.46 11.35 28.42
CA LEU A 147 -6.95 10.35 29.39
C LEU A 147 -6.28 10.52 30.78
N LYS A 148 -5.10 11.12 30.79
CA LYS A 148 -4.33 11.46 32.01
C LYS A 148 -3.66 12.81 31.82
N PRO A 149 -3.43 13.59 32.92
CA PRO A 149 -2.80 14.90 32.82
C PRO A 149 -1.44 14.86 32.12
N VAL A 150 -1.27 15.70 31.10
CA VAL A 150 -0.05 15.77 30.30
C VAL A 150 1.04 16.55 31.04
N LYS A 151 2.26 16.03 31.09
CA LYS A 151 3.41 16.74 31.61
C LYS A 151 3.92 17.79 30.62
N PRO A 152 4.49 18.93 31.06
CA PRO A 152 4.97 19.98 30.16
C PRO A 152 5.98 19.48 29.10
N GLU A 153 6.87 18.59 29.48
CA GLU A 153 7.90 18.01 28.62
C GLU A 153 7.32 17.13 27.50
N ALA A 154 6.13 16.58 27.69
CA ALA A 154 5.45 15.74 26.71
C ALA A 154 4.65 16.54 25.66
N VAL A 155 4.38 17.83 25.90
CA VAL A 155 3.54 18.65 25.01
C VAL A 155 4.17 18.81 23.63
N LYS A 156 5.44 19.19 23.56
CA LYS A 156 6.13 19.40 22.28
C LYS A 156 6.26 18.12 21.45
N PRO A 157 6.71 17.00 22.00
CA PRO A 157 6.71 15.70 21.28
C PRO A 157 5.33 15.29 20.77
N LEU A 158 4.28 15.44 21.58
CA LEU A 158 2.90 15.13 21.17
C LEU A 158 2.46 15.99 19.98
N LEU A 159 2.69 17.30 20.02
CA LEU A 159 2.32 18.18 18.90
C LEU A 159 3.06 17.81 17.62
N HIS A 160 4.33 17.41 17.69
CA HIS A 160 5.05 16.89 16.51
C HIS A 160 4.45 15.59 16.00
N GLN A 161 4.05 14.68 16.86
CA GLN A 161 3.37 13.43 16.44
C GLN A 161 2.05 13.73 15.74
N ILE A 162 1.24 14.67 16.27
CA ILE A 162 -0.03 15.05 15.64
C ILE A 162 0.19 15.70 14.27
N ILE A 163 1.17 16.62 14.16
CA ILE A 163 1.53 17.23 12.86
C ILE A 163 1.90 16.13 11.86
N HIS A 164 2.76 15.21 12.27
CA HIS A 164 3.19 14.14 11.40
C HIS A 164 2.03 13.23 10.97
N TYR A 165 1.13 12.88 11.91
CA TYR A 165 -0.10 12.18 11.57
C TYR A 165 -0.92 12.94 10.51
N GLN A 166 -1.10 14.26 10.67
CA GLN A 166 -1.88 15.09 9.75
C GLN A 166 -1.23 15.16 8.36
N GLU A 167 0.10 15.25 8.28
CA GLU A 167 0.85 15.22 7.02
C GLU A 167 0.67 13.89 6.29
N GLU A 168 0.81 12.76 7.00
CA GLU A 168 0.62 11.43 6.42
C GLU A 168 -0.84 11.19 6.01
N ALA A 169 -1.80 11.62 6.83
CA ALA A 169 -3.23 11.52 6.51
C ALA A 169 -3.62 12.32 5.27
N GLU A 170 -3.09 13.55 5.14
CA GLU A 170 -3.34 14.40 3.98
C GLU A 170 -2.71 13.82 2.71
N PHE A 171 -1.49 13.25 2.82
CA PHE A 171 -0.84 12.58 1.70
C PHE A 171 -1.67 11.39 1.22
N VAL A 172 -2.06 10.48 2.13
CA VAL A 172 -2.88 9.32 1.80
C VAL A 172 -4.20 9.76 1.16
N ARG A 173 -4.89 10.77 1.70
CA ARG A 173 -6.14 11.28 1.17
C ARG A 173 -6.00 11.77 -0.28
N LYS A 174 -4.99 12.59 -0.57
CA LYS A 174 -4.73 13.13 -1.91
C LYS A 174 -4.46 12.05 -2.96
N HIS A 175 -3.75 11.00 -2.56
CA HIS A 175 -3.38 9.94 -3.48
C HIS A 175 -4.48 8.89 -3.62
N ALA A 176 -5.20 8.59 -2.53
CA ALA A 176 -6.36 7.69 -2.58
C ALA A 176 -7.47 8.16 -3.53
N ASP A 177 -7.65 9.48 -3.68
CA ASP A 177 -8.61 10.06 -4.63
C ASP A 177 -8.15 9.96 -6.10
N ARG A 178 -6.85 9.84 -6.33
CA ARG A 178 -6.24 9.81 -7.68
C ARG A 178 -5.97 8.40 -8.18
N LEU A 179 -5.65 7.48 -7.28
CA LEU A 179 -5.36 6.10 -7.63
C LEU A 179 -6.67 5.36 -7.93
N PRO A 180 -6.77 4.68 -9.08
CA PRO A 180 -7.92 3.84 -9.36
C PRO A 180 -8.03 2.78 -8.26
N SER A 181 -9.26 2.36 -7.93
CA SER A 181 -9.46 1.32 -6.95
C SER A 181 -8.96 -0.02 -7.50
N LEU A 182 -7.68 -0.33 -7.25
CA LEU A 182 -7.10 -1.65 -7.54
C LEU A 182 -7.68 -2.72 -6.62
N PHE A 183 -8.12 -2.32 -5.43
CA PHE A 183 -8.47 -3.20 -4.32
C PHE A 183 -9.87 -2.90 -3.75
N GLY A 184 -10.85 -2.58 -4.61
CA GLY A 184 -12.24 -2.40 -4.16
C GLY A 184 -12.47 -1.24 -3.19
N GLY A 185 -11.51 -0.36 -3.03
CA GLY A 185 -11.60 0.78 -2.10
C GLY A 185 -10.26 1.10 -1.47
N PHE A 186 -9.26 1.34 -2.32
CA PHE A 186 -7.96 1.82 -1.86
C PHE A 186 -8.15 3.07 -0.99
N GLY A 187 -7.57 3.06 0.20
CA GLY A 187 -7.76 4.11 1.21
C GLY A 187 -8.92 3.86 2.19
N LYS A 188 -9.79 2.87 1.92
CA LYS A 188 -10.80 2.39 2.88
C LYS A 188 -10.37 1.10 3.58
N SER A 189 -9.45 0.33 2.98
CA SER A 189 -8.85 -0.83 3.64
C SER A 189 -7.75 -0.37 4.58
N GLU A 190 -7.88 -0.68 5.86
CA GLU A 190 -6.84 -0.43 6.87
C GLU A 190 -5.71 -1.48 6.81
N ASP A 191 -5.80 -2.44 5.90
CA ASP A 191 -4.82 -3.51 5.75
C ASP A 191 -3.73 -3.15 4.72
N TRP A 192 -2.85 -2.23 5.11
CA TRP A 192 -1.71 -1.80 4.31
C TRP A 192 -0.71 -2.93 4.04
N SER A 193 -0.63 -3.93 4.92
CA SER A 193 0.27 -5.07 4.77
C SER A 193 -0.16 -5.98 3.63
N THR A 194 -1.46 -6.17 3.44
CA THR A 194 -2.00 -6.92 2.29
C THR A 194 -1.68 -6.22 0.98
N ILE A 195 -1.82 -4.89 0.93
CA ILE A 195 -1.49 -4.11 -0.26
C ILE A 195 0.01 -4.23 -0.59
N GLU A 196 0.90 -4.13 0.41
CA GLU A 196 2.35 -4.28 0.23
C GLU A 196 2.76 -5.70 -0.23
N GLN A 197 2.00 -6.74 0.13
CA GLN A 197 2.26 -8.11 -0.30
C GLN A 197 1.82 -8.39 -1.74
N ILE A 198 0.83 -7.65 -2.23
CA ILE A 198 0.29 -7.80 -3.58
C ILE A 198 1.15 -7.03 -4.60
N ILE A 199 1.76 -5.93 -4.21
CA ILE A 199 2.64 -5.09 -5.02
C ILE A 199 4.08 -5.62 -4.98
#